data_27fd870ac47dc7b16f9bd2843636e16e
#
_entry.id   27fd870ac47dc7b16f9bd2843636e16e
#
_cell.length_a   1.000
_cell.length_b   1.000
_cell.length_c   1.000
_cell.angle_alpha   90.00
_cell.angle_beta   90.00
_cell.angle_gamma   90.00
#
_symmetry.space_group_name_H-M   'P 1'
#
loop_
_entity.id
_entity.type
_entity.pdbx_description
1 polymer ?
#
loop_
_entity_poly.entity_id
_entity_poly.type
_entity_poly.pdbx_seq_one_letter_code
_entity_poly.pdbx_strand_id
1 'polypeptide(L)'
;MERIETSPARGMKDYLPAEAALRDWMLEVILETYTSRGFQRIETPALENLERLIGSGGGENEKLIFKVLKRGEKLELSGSDENALADLGLRFDLTVPLARYWAHNQPKLPPVFRAIQIGPVWRAERPQRGRFRQFMQCDIDIVGEPSVLAEMELIAVSVEVARKLGVKAPVLRFNDRRFLDAVLGWAGVPADVGGAVLVALDKLDKIGQEGVLAEIGRLELEGSVTGRLARFLADSSASEQLPAGLFKEIGLAEEVVADMEAIASLAGCSAMAGTALVFDPTVIRGMGYYTGPIYELGVAELGFSIGGGGRYDEMLGRFGRPAPACGFSLGFERISLYLHEQGAHGALVAPELHLRIASAADYPAALAMAERAVARGVRASVEGASKKLGAVIRHLREERAGVVAAPRSWVAVAELSKGELTIHDLTGNTPDLGWLQES
;
A
#
# COMPACT_ATOMS: atom_id res chain seq x y z
N MET A 1 39.17 14.32 10.45
CA MET A 1 38.23 13.22 10.17
C MET A 1 37.26 13.75 9.15
N GLU A 2 37.16 13.11 8.02
CA GLU A 2 36.16 13.42 7.00
C GLU A 2 34.76 13.18 7.59
N ARG A 3 33.84 14.12 7.40
CA ARG A 3 32.51 14.03 7.99
C ARG A 3 31.72 12.97 7.22
N ILE A 4 31.31 11.92 7.90
CA ILE A 4 30.49 10.85 7.31
C ILE A 4 29.12 11.44 6.93
N GLU A 5 28.67 11.17 5.70
CA GLU A 5 27.32 11.49 5.21
C GLU A 5 26.27 10.79 6.11
N THR A 6 25.28 11.56 6.58
CA THR A 6 24.25 11.04 7.52
C THR A 6 22.88 10.90 6.87
N SER A 7 22.74 11.24 5.60
CA SER A 7 21.50 11.08 4.86
C SER A 7 21.19 9.59 4.61
N PRO A 8 19.91 9.18 4.61
CA PRO A 8 19.55 7.83 4.24
C PRO A 8 19.95 7.52 2.79
N ALA A 9 20.05 6.24 2.44
CA ALA A 9 20.38 5.81 1.09
C ALA A 9 19.37 6.40 0.09
N ARG A 10 19.86 6.72 -1.12
CA ARG A 10 19.06 7.39 -2.16
C ARG A 10 17.73 6.68 -2.42
N GLY A 11 16.62 7.39 -2.25
CA GLY A 11 15.28 6.88 -2.46
C GLY A 11 14.69 6.13 -1.26
N MET A 12 15.40 6.11 -0.13
CA MET A 12 14.90 5.65 1.16
C MET A 12 14.60 6.85 2.06
N LYS A 13 13.81 6.67 3.10
CA LYS A 13 13.38 7.75 4.00
C LYS A 13 13.44 7.28 5.44
N ASP A 14 13.91 8.18 6.32
CA ASP A 14 13.69 8.08 7.78
C ASP A 14 12.33 8.72 8.13
N TYR A 15 11.64 8.14 9.09
CA TYR A 15 10.37 8.65 9.59
C TYR A 15 10.55 9.24 10.97
N LEU A 16 10.21 10.51 11.14
CA LEU A 16 10.23 11.16 12.44
C LEU A 16 9.09 10.63 13.34
N PRO A 17 9.16 10.80 14.67
CA PRO A 17 8.19 10.22 15.60
C PRO A 17 6.72 10.46 15.26
N ALA A 18 6.37 11.68 14.83
CA ALA A 18 5.00 12.00 14.44
C ALA A 18 4.54 11.25 13.18
N GLU A 19 5.43 11.12 12.19
CA GLU A 19 5.15 10.33 10.99
C GLU A 19 5.06 8.83 11.31
N ALA A 20 5.93 8.34 12.19
CA ALA A 20 5.90 6.94 12.65
C ALA A 20 4.58 6.64 13.39
N ALA A 21 4.11 7.53 14.24
CA ALA A 21 2.84 7.36 14.96
C ALA A 21 1.63 7.30 14.00
N LEU A 22 1.61 8.13 12.94
CA LEU A 22 0.58 8.05 11.89
C LEU A 22 0.62 6.69 11.18
N ARG A 23 1.82 6.21 10.87
CA ARG A 23 2.02 4.91 10.21
C ARG A 23 1.54 3.75 11.09
N ASP A 24 1.87 3.77 12.38
CA ASP A 24 1.44 2.74 13.34
C ASP A 24 -0.08 2.68 13.43
N TRP A 25 -0.75 3.82 13.54
CA TRP A 25 -2.21 3.87 13.52
C TRP A 25 -2.80 3.35 12.20
N MET A 26 -2.24 3.74 11.05
CA MET A 26 -2.70 3.21 9.76
C MET A 26 -2.59 1.68 9.73
N LEU A 27 -1.48 1.12 10.23
CA LEU A 27 -1.27 -0.32 10.31
C LEU A 27 -2.28 -1.00 11.24
N GLU A 28 -2.60 -0.38 12.38
CA GLU A 28 -3.61 -0.87 13.32
C GLU A 28 -4.99 -0.95 12.64
N VAL A 29 -5.45 0.14 12.02
CA VAL A 29 -6.74 0.20 11.30
C VAL A 29 -6.80 -0.84 10.18
N ILE A 30 -5.74 -0.97 9.39
CA ILE A 30 -5.65 -1.95 8.29
C ILE A 30 -5.74 -3.37 8.84
N LEU A 31 -4.91 -3.69 9.82
CA LEU A 31 -4.83 -5.04 10.38
C LEU A 31 -6.13 -5.44 11.07
N GLU A 32 -6.71 -4.56 11.90
CA GLU A 32 -7.99 -4.81 12.57
C GLU A 32 -9.10 -5.06 11.54
N THR A 33 -9.18 -4.24 10.49
CA THR A 33 -10.22 -4.40 9.47
C THR A 33 -10.08 -5.72 8.73
N TYR A 34 -8.88 -6.08 8.30
CA TYR A 34 -8.64 -7.32 7.59
C TYR A 34 -8.88 -8.56 8.46
N THR A 35 -8.39 -8.56 9.71
CA THR A 35 -8.59 -9.69 10.62
C THR A 35 -10.06 -9.87 11.01
N SER A 36 -10.84 -8.79 11.17
CA SER A 36 -12.28 -8.87 11.44
C SER A 36 -13.08 -9.49 10.30
N ARG A 37 -12.51 -9.52 9.08
CA ARG A 37 -13.08 -10.17 7.88
C ARG A 37 -12.55 -11.59 7.64
N GLY A 38 -11.82 -12.17 8.61
CA GLY A 38 -11.34 -13.55 8.55
C GLY A 38 -10.01 -13.73 7.81
N PHE A 39 -9.34 -12.66 7.43
CA PHE A 39 -8.00 -12.75 6.87
C PHE A 39 -6.98 -13.06 7.97
N GLN A 40 -6.01 -13.91 7.66
CA GLN A 40 -4.99 -14.41 8.59
C GLN A 40 -3.62 -13.83 8.25
N ARG A 41 -2.97 -13.23 9.23
CA ARG A 41 -1.65 -12.63 9.03
C ARG A 41 -0.58 -13.70 8.87
N ILE A 42 0.24 -13.55 7.84
CA ILE A 42 1.47 -14.31 7.62
C ILE A 42 2.66 -13.37 7.51
N GLU A 43 3.84 -13.92 7.72
CA GLU A 43 5.11 -13.23 7.50
C GLU A 43 6.03 -14.09 6.64
N THR A 44 6.69 -13.45 5.69
CA THR A 44 7.67 -14.08 4.81
C THR A 44 9.01 -13.36 4.93
N PRO A 45 10.15 -14.03 4.70
CA PRO A 45 11.45 -13.39 4.72
C PRO A 45 11.55 -12.21 3.75
N ALA A 46 12.35 -11.20 4.09
CA ALA A 46 12.66 -10.10 3.20
C ALA A 46 13.61 -10.49 2.07
N LEU A 47 14.45 -11.51 2.32
CA LEU A 47 15.35 -12.12 1.34
C LEU A 47 14.72 -13.39 0.76
N GLU A 48 14.68 -13.47 -0.56
CA GLU A 48 14.27 -14.65 -1.32
C GLU A 48 15.39 -15.10 -2.25
N ASN A 49 15.38 -16.37 -2.65
CA ASN A 49 16.27 -16.86 -3.69
C ASN A 49 16.04 -16.10 -4.98
N LEU A 50 17.10 -15.62 -5.59
CA LEU A 50 17.04 -14.76 -6.77
C LEU A 50 16.27 -15.42 -7.94
N GLU A 51 16.45 -16.71 -8.16
CA GLU A 51 15.72 -17.49 -9.18
C GLU A 51 14.19 -17.43 -9.06
N ARG A 52 13.66 -17.23 -7.82
CA ARG A 52 12.22 -17.11 -7.55
C ARG A 52 11.68 -15.75 -7.89
N LEU A 53 12.51 -14.72 -7.71
CA LEU A 53 12.18 -13.33 -8.02
C LEU A 53 12.28 -13.06 -9.52
N ILE A 54 13.29 -13.65 -10.17
CA ILE A 54 13.48 -13.56 -11.63
C ILE A 54 12.35 -14.33 -12.33
N GLY A 55 11.82 -13.77 -13.40
CA GLY A 55 10.78 -14.40 -14.21
C GLY A 55 9.37 -14.36 -13.59
N SER A 56 9.16 -13.71 -12.44
CA SER A 56 7.83 -13.60 -11.82
C SER A 56 6.92 -12.54 -12.46
N GLY A 57 7.33 -11.86 -13.53
CA GLY A 57 6.54 -10.80 -14.15
C GLY A 57 7.08 -10.28 -15.48
N GLY A 58 7.76 -11.16 -16.26
CA GLY A 58 8.39 -10.76 -17.53
C GLY A 58 9.54 -9.77 -17.31
N GLY A 59 10.69 -9.99 -17.87
CA GLY A 59 12.02 -9.36 -17.71
C GLY A 59 12.17 -7.91 -17.20
N GLU A 60 11.10 -7.11 -17.16
CA GLU A 60 11.14 -5.76 -16.59
C GLU A 60 11.28 -5.76 -15.07
N ASN A 61 10.70 -6.75 -14.37
CA ASN A 61 10.78 -6.84 -12.91
C ASN A 61 12.19 -7.19 -12.41
N GLU A 62 13.02 -7.83 -13.23
CA GLU A 62 14.40 -8.13 -12.88
C GLU A 62 15.23 -6.87 -12.60
N LYS A 63 14.95 -5.77 -13.31
CA LYS A 63 15.61 -4.47 -13.12
C LYS A 63 15.24 -3.80 -11.81
N LEU A 64 14.17 -4.26 -11.17
CA LEU A 64 13.68 -3.72 -9.89
C LEU A 64 14.34 -4.37 -8.68
N ILE A 65 14.97 -5.55 -8.85
CA ILE A 65 15.47 -6.37 -7.75
C ILE A 65 16.79 -5.78 -7.20
N PHE A 66 16.83 -5.52 -5.90
CA PHE A 66 18.08 -5.34 -5.20
C PHE A 66 18.73 -6.71 -4.98
N LYS A 67 19.76 -7.03 -5.74
CA LYS A 67 20.49 -8.30 -5.67
C LYS A 67 21.45 -8.29 -4.49
N VAL A 68 21.58 -9.42 -3.79
CA VAL A 68 22.50 -9.61 -2.68
C VAL A 68 23.63 -10.53 -3.10
N LEU A 69 24.85 -10.05 -2.98
CA LEU A 69 26.05 -10.81 -3.37
C LEU A 69 26.20 -12.10 -2.55
N LYS A 70 26.68 -13.13 -3.20
CA LYS A 70 27.13 -14.37 -2.54
C LYS A 70 28.20 -14.06 -1.52
N ARG A 71 28.39 -14.93 -0.52
CA ARG A 71 29.36 -14.75 0.56
C ARG A 71 30.45 -15.81 0.52
N GLY A 72 31.66 -15.43 0.97
CA GLY A 72 32.78 -16.35 1.14
C GLY A 72 33.25 -16.95 -0.18
N GLU A 73 33.58 -18.24 -0.17
CA GLU A 73 34.12 -18.97 -1.30
C GLU A 73 33.17 -19.08 -2.51
N LYS A 74 31.87 -18.82 -2.30
CA LYS A 74 30.86 -18.80 -3.38
C LYS A 74 30.88 -17.53 -4.22
N LEU A 75 31.61 -16.47 -3.80
CA LEU A 75 31.72 -15.21 -4.51
C LEU A 75 32.89 -15.29 -5.48
N GLU A 76 32.61 -15.55 -6.74
CA GLU A 76 33.58 -15.55 -7.82
C GLU A 76 33.48 -14.24 -8.60
N LEU A 77 34.47 -13.36 -8.45
CA LEU A 77 34.49 -12.03 -9.11
C LEU A 77 34.86 -12.07 -10.60
N SER A 78 35.20 -13.25 -11.13
CA SER A 78 35.60 -13.44 -12.53
C SER A 78 34.44 -13.56 -13.53
N GLY A 79 33.20 -13.60 -13.04
CA GLY A 79 32.00 -13.69 -13.89
C GLY A 79 31.55 -12.35 -14.45
N SER A 80 31.14 -12.31 -15.71
CA SER A 80 30.56 -11.12 -16.38
C SER A 80 29.04 -11.01 -16.18
N ASP A 81 28.40 -12.01 -15.59
CA ASP A 81 26.96 -12.05 -15.37
C ASP A 81 26.62 -11.66 -13.91
N GLU A 82 25.83 -10.60 -13.75
CA GLU A 82 25.37 -10.13 -12.44
C GLU A 82 24.60 -11.24 -11.65
N ASN A 83 23.92 -12.15 -12.34
CA ASN A 83 23.20 -13.26 -11.71
C ASN A 83 24.17 -14.34 -11.19
N ALA A 84 25.39 -14.46 -11.77
CA ALA A 84 26.43 -15.33 -11.24
C ALA A 84 27.00 -14.85 -9.90
N LEU A 85 26.97 -13.52 -9.65
CA LEU A 85 27.49 -12.88 -8.45
C LEU A 85 26.50 -12.90 -7.28
N ALA A 86 25.19 -13.08 -7.53
CA ALA A 86 24.13 -13.01 -6.53
C ALA A 86 23.30 -14.32 -6.52
N ASP A 87 22.87 -14.75 -5.37
CA ASP A 87 21.98 -15.91 -5.18
C ASP A 87 20.70 -15.56 -4.42
N LEU A 88 20.67 -14.37 -3.82
CA LEU A 88 19.53 -13.81 -3.10
C LEU A 88 19.18 -12.43 -3.64
N GLY A 89 17.94 -12.00 -3.38
CA GLY A 89 17.47 -10.65 -3.64
C GLY A 89 16.52 -10.19 -2.55
N LEU A 90 16.39 -8.88 -2.38
CA LEU A 90 15.31 -8.31 -1.60
C LEU A 90 14.00 -8.44 -2.36
N ARG A 91 12.94 -8.87 -1.67
CA ARG A 91 11.60 -8.98 -2.26
C ARG A 91 11.13 -7.60 -2.77
N PHE A 92 10.65 -7.56 -3.99
CA PHE A 92 10.13 -6.33 -4.63
C PHE A 92 8.60 -6.21 -4.55
N ASP A 93 7.94 -7.29 -4.12
CA ASP A 93 6.52 -7.41 -3.79
C ASP A 93 6.30 -8.44 -2.69
N LEU A 94 5.04 -8.62 -2.27
CA LEU A 94 4.65 -9.65 -1.31
C LEU A 94 3.93 -10.85 -1.99
N THR A 95 3.57 -10.74 -3.26
CA THR A 95 2.81 -11.77 -3.99
C THR A 95 3.68 -12.98 -4.32
N VAL A 96 4.93 -12.77 -4.80
CA VAL A 96 5.87 -13.87 -5.06
C VAL A 96 6.22 -14.64 -3.77
N PRO A 97 6.57 -13.96 -2.66
CA PRO A 97 6.72 -14.62 -1.36
C PRO A 97 5.48 -15.40 -0.89
N LEU A 98 4.26 -14.87 -1.13
CA LEU A 98 3.01 -15.56 -0.81
C LEU A 98 2.86 -16.85 -1.62
N ALA A 99 3.08 -16.79 -2.93
CA ALA A 99 2.95 -17.97 -3.79
C ALA A 99 3.90 -19.09 -3.35
N ARG A 100 5.16 -18.75 -3.02
CA ARG A 100 6.12 -19.69 -2.44
C ARG A 100 5.66 -20.20 -1.07
N TYR A 101 5.20 -19.31 -0.18
CA TYR A 101 4.71 -19.66 1.15
C TYR A 101 3.54 -20.64 1.08
N TRP A 102 2.56 -20.34 0.22
CA TRP A 102 1.39 -21.18 0.03
C TRP A 102 1.80 -22.57 -0.52
N ALA A 103 2.61 -22.61 -1.57
CA ALA A 103 3.06 -23.86 -2.16
C ALA A 103 3.81 -24.75 -1.15
N HIS A 104 4.62 -24.16 -0.26
CA HIS A 104 5.35 -24.89 0.78
C HIS A 104 4.46 -25.36 1.93
N ASN A 105 3.44 -24.58 2.32
CA ASN A 105 2.62 -24.82 3.50
C ASN A 105 1.20 -25.32 3.19
N GLN A 106 0.84 -25.47 1.92
CA GLN A 106 -0.52 -25.79 1.45
C GLN A 106 -1.24 -26.90 2.26
N PRO A 107 -0.59 -28.01 2.68
CA PRO A 107 -1.26 -29.04 3.47
C PRO A 107 -1.69 -28.60 4.88
N LYS A 108 -1.18 -27.46 5.37
CA LYS A 108 -1.48 -26.90 6.70
C LYS A 108 -2.45 -25.73 6.63
N LEU A 109 -2.81 -25.28 5.42
CA LEU A 109 -3.65 -24.12 5.18
C LEU A 109 -5.07 -24.56 4.83
N PRO A 110 -6.09 -23.72 5.10
CA PRO A 110 -7.46 -24.02 4.69
C PRO A 110 -7.59 -24.06 3.15
N PRO A 111 -8.58 -24.80 2.60
CA PRO A 111 -8.82 -24.88 1.16
C PRO A 111 -8.99 -23.50 0.50
N VAL A 112 -9.73 -22.60 1.13
CA VAL A 112 -9.79 -21.19 0.76
C VAL A 112 -9.02 -20.42 1.83
N PHE A 113 -7.86 -19.93 1.45
CA PHE A 113 -6.94 -19.26 2.36
C PHE A 113 -6.97 -17.74 2.13
N ARG A 114 -7.36 -17.00 3.16
CA ARG A 114 -7.37 -15.53 3.21
C ARG A 114 -6.12 -15.04 3.92
N ALA A 115 -5.16 -14.50 3.20
CA ALA A 115 -3.88 -14.06 3.72
C ALA A 115 -3.81 -12.54 3.90
N ILE A 116 -3.12 -12.09 4.96
CA ILE A 116 -2.64 -10.72 5.12
C ILE A 116 -1.13 -10.77 5.12
N GLN A 117 -0.50 -9.97 4.30
CA GLN A 117 0.92 -9.66 4.40
C GLN A 117 1.12 -8.16 4.52
N ILE A 118 1.83 -7.74 5.56
CA ILE A 118 2.24 -6.35 5.77
C ILE A 118 3.74 -6.36 5.98
N GLY A 119 4.45 -5.64 5.13
CA GLY A 119 5.90 -5.59 5.25
C GLY A 119 6.57 -4.69 4.22
N PRO A 120 7.83 -4.33 4.48
CA PRO A 120 8.61 -3.54 3.54
C PRO A 120 8.98 -4.37 2.31
N VAL A 121 8.99 -3.68 1.16
CA VAL A 121 9.49 -4.19 -0.12
C VAL A 121 10.47 -3.18 -0.72
N TRP A 122 11.31 -3.63 -1.66
CA TRP A 122 12.38 -2.82 -2.23
C TRP A 122 12.35 -2.86 -3.74
N ARG A 123 12.37 -1.67 -4.38
CA ARG A 123 12.42 -1.53 -5.84
C ARG A 123 13.51 -0.56 -6.25
N ALA A 124 14.39 -0.99 -7.14
CA ALA A 124 15.53 -0.19 -7.62
C ALA A 124 15.14 0.92 -8.62
N GLU A 125 13.85 1.20 -8.77
CA GLU A 125 13.35 2.23 -9.68
C GLU A 125 13.73 3.67 -9.27
N ARG A 126 13.52 4.61 -10.18
CA ARG A 126 13.78 6.03 -9.93
C ARG A 126 12.78 6.58 -8.91
N PRO A 127 13.24 7.17 -7.79
CA PRO A 127 12.37 7.77 -6.79
C PRO A 127 11.53 8.92 -7.36
N GLN A 128 10.26 9.00 -6.93
CA GLN A 128 9.31 10.05 -7.28
C GLN A 128 8.43 10.37 -6.06
N ARG A 129 7.60 11.42 -6.13
CA ARG A 129 6.64 11.75 -5.09
C ARG A 129 5.72 10.54 -4.80
N GLY A 130 5.68 10.10 -3.54
CA GLY A 130 4.91 8.91 -3.12
C GLY A 130 5.47 7.57 -3.61
N ARG A 131 6.67 7.54 -4.23
CA ARG A 131 7.39 6.33 -4.65
C ARG A 131 8.80 6.33 -4.10
N PHE A 132 9.04 5.44 -3.17
CA PHE A 132 10.34 5.21 -2.55
C PHE A 132 10.94 3.88 -3.04
N ARG A 133 12.23 3.70 -2.86
CA ARG A 133 12.91 2.44 -3.13
C ARG A 133 12.67 1.39 -2.04
N GLN A 134 12.38 1.82 -0.82
CA GLN A 134 11.84 1.01 0.26
C GLN A 134 10.50 1.58 0.66
N PHE A 135 9.46 0.76 0.66
CA PHE A 135 8.10 1.17 1.03
C PHE A 135 7.31 0.01 1.61
N MET A 136 6.25 0.31 2.34
CA MET A 136 5.37 -0.68 2.93
C MET A 136 4.31 -1.12 1.92
N GLN A 137 4.11 -2.42 1.76
CA GLN A 137 2.92 -3.00 1.16
C GLN A 137 2.01 -3.56 2.25
N CYS A 138 0.71 -3.41 2.04
CA CYS A 138 -0.35 -3.98 2.88
C CYS A 138 -1.27 -4.74 1.95
N ASP A 139 -0.99 -6.03 1.80
CA ASP A 139 -1.62 -6.90 0.82
C ASP A 139 -2.58 -7.86 1.51
N ILE A 140 -3.74 -8.05 0.90
CA ILE A 140 -4.66 -9.15 1.20
C ILE A 140 -4.84 -9.99 -0.04
N ASP A 141 -4.86 -11.30 0.14
CA ASP A 141 -4.98 -12.27 -0.93
C ASP A 141 -5.94 -13.39 -0.55
N ILE A 142 -6.68 -13.89 -1.53
CA ILE A 142 -7.53 -15.07 -1.40
C ILE A 142 -7.01 -16.12 -2.37
N VAL A 143 -6.62 -17.27 -1.84
CA VAL A 143 -6.13 -18.41 -2.61
C VAL A 143 -7.11 -19.57 -2.46
N GLY A 144 -7.49 -20.21 -3.56
CA GLY A 144 -8.36 -21.38 -3.56
C GLY A 144 -9.83 -21.09 -3.88
N GLU A 145 -10.23 -19.82 -4.08
CA GLU A 145 -11.58 -19.44 -4.49
C GLU A 145 -11.59 -19.12 -6.00
N PRO A 146 -12.21 -19.96 -6.84
CA PRO A 146 -12.22 -19.76 -8.29
C PRO A 146 -13.24 -18.71 -8.78
N SER A 147 -14.27 -18.42 -7.99
CA SER A 147 -15.33 -17.51 -8.41
C SER A 147 -14.97 -16.04 -8.16
N VAL A 148 -15.70 -15.14 -8.83
CA VAL A 148 -15.57 -13.68 -8.67
C VAL A 148 -15.90 -13.18 -7.26
N LEU A 149 -16.44 -14.03 -6.39
CA LEU A 149 -16.70 -13.69 -4.98
C LEU A 149 -15.44 -13.26 -4.25
N ALA A 150 -14.26 -13.81 -4.63
CA ALA A 150 -12.99 -13.42 -4.04
C ALA A 150 -12.64 -11.95 -4.36
N GLU A 151 -12.80 -11.53 -5.61
CA GLU A 151 -12.60 -10.12 -6.02
C GLU A 151 -13.58 -9.19 -5.31
N MET A 152 -14.84 -9.58 -5.25
CA MET A 152 -15.86 -8.78 -4.58
C MET A 152 -15.54 -8.59 -3.08
N GLU A 153 -15.07 -9.62 -2.40
CA GLU A 153 -14.64 -9.56 -1.00
C GLU A 153 -13.42 -8.63 -0.85
N LEU A 154 -12.38 -8.80 -1.67
CA LEU A 154 -11.16 -7.98 -1.65
C LEU A 154 -11.48 -6.49 -1.91
N ILE A 155 -12.32 -6.20 -2.89
CA ILE A 155 -12.76 -4.83 -3.21
C ILE A 155 -13.48 -4.22 -2.00
N ALA A 156 -14.50 -4.90 -1.47
CA ALA A 156 -15.32 -4.39 -0.37
C ALA A 156 -14.48 -4.10 0.88
N VAL A 157 -13.57 -5.02 1.25
CA VAL A 157 -12.73 -4.87 2.44
C VAL A 157 -11.68 -3.78 2.24
N SER A 158 -11.09 -3.64 1.06
CA SER A 158 -10.09 -2.59 0.77
C SER A 158 -10.71 -1.20 0.75
N VAL A 159 -11.92 -1.06 0.23
CA VAL A 159 -12.70 0.20 0.31
C VAL A 159 -13.07 0.53 1.76
N GLU A 160 -13.45 -0.48 2.56
CA GLU A 160 -13.73 -0.28 3.99
C GLU A 160 -12.51 0.28 4.72
N VAL A 161 -11.30 -0.27 4.45
CA VAL A 161 -10.05 0.25 5.02
C VAL A 161 -9.82 1.70 4.61
N ALA A 162 -9.90 2.01 3.31
CA ALA A 162 -9.70 3.38 2.82
C ALA A 162 -10.64 4.37 3.53
N ARG A 163 -11.91 4.02 3.69
CA ARG A 163 -12.89 4.83 4.42
C ARG A 163 -12.55 5.00 5.89
N LYS A 164 -12.16 3.92 6.60
CA LYS A 164 -11.74 3.98 8.01
C LYS A 164 -10.49 4.83 8.22
N LEU A 165 -9.59 4.86 7.24
CA LEU A 165 -8.44 5.74 7.22
C LEU A 165 -8.78 7.21 6.90
N GLY A 166 -10.05 7.51 6.57
CA GLY A 166 -10.49 8.88 6.28
C GLY A 166 -10.25 9.32 4.84
N VAL A 167 -10.03 8.39 3.91
CA VAL A 167 -9.95 8.70 2.47
C VAL A 167 -11.34 9.16 2.00
N LYS A 168 -11.41 10.35 1.42
CA LYS A 168 -12.66 10.99 0.98
C LYS A 168 -12.93 10.67 -0.48
N ALA A 169 -14.19 10.34 -0.78
CA ALA A 169 -14.68 10.10 -2.14
C ALA A 169 -13.75 9.25 -3.01
N PRO A 170 -13.32 8.06 -2.55
CA PRO A 170 -12.48 7.20 -3.36
C PRO A 170 -13.23 6.72 -4.61
N VAL A 171 -12.49 6.48 -5.68
CA VAL A 171 -13.02 5.90 -6.92
C VAL A 171 -12.35 4.55 -7.14
N LEU A 172 -13.13 3.49 -7.18
CA LEU A 172 -12.65 2.18 -7.58
C LEU A 172 -12.95 1.98 -9.06
N ARG A 173 -11.89 1.87 -9.84
CA ARG A 173 -11.94 1.50 -11.25
C ARG A 173 -11.67 0.02 -11.39
N PHE A 174 -12.42 -0.67 -12.24
CA PHE A 174 -12.17 -2.08 -12.54
C PHE A 174 -12.23 -2.36 -14.03
N ASN A 175 -11.59 -3.43 -14.44
CA ASN A 175 -11.54 -3.98 -15.76
C ASN A 175 -11.36 -5.51 -15.66
N ASP A 176 -11.19 -6.19 -16.76
CA ASP A 176 -10.86 -7.60 -16.81
C ASP A 176 -9.79 -7.87 -17.87
N ARG A 177 -8.78 -8.67 -17.55
CA ARG A 177 -7.74 -9.05 -18.49
C ARG A 177 -8.33 -9.77 -19.72
N ARG A 178 -9.31 -10.63 -19.51
CA ARG A 178 -10.01 -11.37 -20.58
C ARG A 178 -10.75 -10.44 -21.54
N PHE A 179 -11.31 -9.33 -21.02
CA PHE A 179 -11.88 -8.25 -21.85
C PHE A 179 -10.80 -7.59 -22.71
N LEU A 180 -9.65 -7.26 -22.16
CA LEU A 180 -8.53 -6.68 -22.93
C LEU A 180 -8.06 -7.63 -24.03
N ASP A 181 -7.93 -8.92 -23.73
CA ASP A 181 -7.55 -9.93 -24.72
C ASP A 181 -8.62 -10.07 -25.81
N ALA A 182 -9.92 -9.99 -25.48
CA ALA A 182 -11.00 -9.96 -26.46
C ALA A 182 -10.94 -8.71 -27.36
N VAL A 183 -10.63 -7.53 -26.80
CA VAL A 183 -10.40 -6.29 -27.57
C VAL A 183 -9.24 -6.46 -28.56
N LEU A 184 -8.12 -7.03 -28.11
CA LEU A 184 -6.96 -7.29 -28.98
C LEU A 184 -7.32 -8.25 -30.12
N GLY A 185 -8.06 -9.34 -29.80
CA GLY A 185 -8.56 -10.29 -30.80
C GLY A 185 -9.52 -9.66 -31.81
N TRP A 186 -10.51 -8.89 -31.35
CA TRP A 186 -11.42 -8.12 -32.21
C TRP A 186 -10.69 -7.11 -33.10
N ALA A 187 -9.69 -6.44 -32.52
CA ALA A 187 -8.86 -5.53 -33.31
C ALA A 187 -7.98 -6.25 -34.34
N GLY A 188 -7.76 -7.56 -34.20
CA GLY A 188 -6.88 -8.36 -35.04
C GLY A 188 -5.41 -8.19 -34.72
N VAL A 189 -5.07 -7.90 -33.47
CA VAL A 189 -3.69 -7.77 -33.01
C VAL A 189 -3.04 -9.17 -32.98
N PRO A 190 -1.88 -9.39 -33.62
CA PRO A 190 -1.12 -10.64 -33.52
C PRO A 190 -0.74 -10.96 -32.07
N ALA A 191 -0.80 -12.24 -31.68
CA ALA A 191 -0.59 -12.67 -30.29
C ALA A 191 0.80 -12.28 -29.72
N ASP A 192 1.84 -12.30 -30.56
CA ASP A 192 3.22 -11.93 -30.21
C ASP A 192 3.41 -10.44 -29.97
N VAL A 193 2.50 -9.58 -30.48
CA VAL A 193 2.55 -8.11 -30.34
C VAL A 193 1.56 -7.61 -29.26
N GLY A 194 0.59 -8.44 -28.87
CA GLY A 194 -0.48 -8.04 -27.92
C GLY A 194 0.04 -7.42 -26.63
N GLY A 195 1.11 -7.98 -26.06
CA GLY A 195 1.75 -7.41 -24.87
C GLY A 195 2.28 -6.00 -25.08
N ALA A 196 2.90 -5.72 -26.24
CA ALA A 196 3.43 -4.39 -26.56
C ALA A 196 2.31 -3.36 -26.76
N VAL A 197 1.15 -3.79 -27.34
CA VAL A 197 -0.04 -2.94 -27.46
C VAL A 197 -0.58 -2.58 -26.09
N LEU A 198 -0.69 -3.54 -25.16
CA LEU A 198 -1.14 -3.27 -23.79
C LEU A 198 -0.18 -2.34 -23.04
N VAL A 199 1.15 -2.48 -23.24
CA VAL A 199 2.15 -1.54 -22.70
C VAL A 199 1.94 -0.13 -23.20
N ALA A 200 1.57 0.05 -24.46
CA ALA A 200 1.26 1.35 -25.02
C ALA A 200 -0.04 1.91 -24.43
N LEU A 201 -1.08 1.09 -24.32
CA LEU A 201 -2.37 1.46 -23.74
C LEU A 201 -2.26 1.88 -22.27
N ASP A 202 -1.42 1.21 -21.45
CA ASP A 202 -1.15 1.57 -20.03
C ASP A 202 -0.58 2.99 -19.85
N LYS A 203 -0.11 3.59 -20.91
CA LYS A 203 0.43 4.96 -20.88
C LYS A 203 -0.62 6.03 -21.17
N LEU A 204 -1.89 5.64 -21.42
CA LEU A 204 -2.93 6.56 -21.88
C LEU A 204 -3.07 7.80 -20.98
N ASP A 205 -3.06 7.63 -19.68
CA ASP A 205 -3.14 8.73 -18.70
C ASP A 205 -1.93 9.69 -18.76
N LYS A 206 -0.79 9.22 -19.29
CA LYS A 206 0.48 9.98 -19.30
C LYS A 206 0.71 10.70 -20.63
N ILE A 207 0.40 10.03 -21.74
CA ILE A 207 0.76 10.51 -23.09
C ILE A 207 -0.45 10.82 -23.96
N GLY A 208 -1.68 10.57 -23.45
CA GLY A 208 -2.91 10.79 -24.18
C GLY A 208 -3.12 9.83 -25.36
N GLN A 209 -4.29 9.89 -25.99
CA GLN A 209 -4.64 9.01 -27.09
C GLN A 209 -3.68 9.14 -28.28
N GLU A 210 -3.31 10.36 -28.66
CA GLU A 210 -2.37 10.59 -29.77
C GLU A 210 -1.00 9.95 -29.49
N GLY A 211 -0.49 10.08 -28.27
CA GLY A 211 0.78 9.46 -27.88
C GLY A 211 0.71 7.93 -27.89
N VAL A 212 -0.40 7.35 -27.41
CA VAL A 212 -0.64 5.90 -27.48
C VAL A 212 -0.69 5.40 -28.91
N LEU A 213 -1.46 6.07 -29.78
CA LEU A 213 -1.54 5.71 -31.21
C LEU A 213 -0.19 5.84 -31.93
N ALA A 214 0.62 6.85 -31.56
CA ALA A 214 1.96 6.98 -32.10
C ALA A 214 2.90 5.82 -31.65
N GLU A 215 2.77 5.33 -30.42
CA GLU A 215 3.51 4.14 -29.95
C GLU A 215 3.03 2.86 -30.66
N ILE A 216 1.71 2.67 -30.77
CA ILE A 216 1.12 1.53 -31.51
C ILE A 216 1.56 1.56 -32.99
N GLY A 217 1.65 2.74 -33.62
CA GLY A 217 2.10 2.89 -34.99
C GLY A 217 3.56 2.41 -35.22
N ARG A 218 4.41 2.37 -34.19
CA ARG A 218 5.76 1.83 -34.26
C ARG A 218 5.83 0.30 -34.27
N LEU A 219 4.71 -0.36 -33.95
CA LEU A 219 4.60 -1.82 -33.94
C LEU A 219 4.31 -2.41 -35.34
N GLU A 220 4.28 -1.57 -36.39
CA GLU A 220 4.10 -1.96 -37.79
C GLU A 220 2.85 -2.83 -38.05
N LEU A 221 1.75 -2.56 -37.30
CA LEU A 221 0.47 -3.24 -37.46
C LEU A 221 -0.25 -2.77 -38.73
N GLU A 222 -1.09 -3.62 -39.29
CA GLU A 222 -1.96 -3.24 -40.43
C GLU A 222 -2.83 -2.03 -40.08
N GLY A 223 -3.07 -1.17 -41.07
CA GLY A 223 -3.90 0.03 -40.87
C GLY A 223 -5.33 -0.27 -40.39
N SER A 224 -5.89 -1.43 -40.74
CA SER A 224 -7.17 -1.92 -40.24
C SER A 224 -7.16 -2.21 -38.74
N VAL A 225 -6.07 -2.75 -38.20
CA VAL A 225 -5.85 -3.05 -36.79
C VAL A 225 -5.69 -1.74 -35.99
N THR A 226 -4.80 -0.86 -36.46
CA THR A 226 -4.59 0.45 -35.85
C THR A 226 -5.88 1.29 -35.83
N GLY A 227 -6.69 1.23 -36.91
CA GLY A 227 -7.99 1.91 -37.00
C GLY A 227 -8.99 1.41 -35.98
N ARG A 228 -9.06 0.09 -35.73
CA ARG A 228 -9.94 -0.48 -34.70
C ARG A 228 -9.48 -0.10 -33.28
N LEU A 229 -8.19 -0.14 -33.00
CA LEU A 229 -7.64 0.32 -31.72
C LEU A 229 -7.87 1.81 -31.49
N ALA A 230 -7.76 2.65 -32.51
CA ALA A 230 -8.08 4.07 -32.44
C ALA A 230 -9.56 4.31 -32.12
N ARG A 231 -10.47 3.56 -32.75
CA ARG A 231 -11.90 3.61 -32.44
C ARG A 231 -12.17 3.16 -31.00
N PHE A 232 -11.58 2.05 -30.56
CA PHE A 232 -11.69 1.60 -29.17
C PHE A 232 -11.27 2.69 -28.20
N LEU A 233 -10.12 3.34 -28.41
CA LEU A 233 -9.64 4.42 -27.54
C LEU A 233 -10.57 5.63 -27.55
N ALA A 234 -11.14 6.00 -28.70
CA ALA A 234 -12.06 7.13 -28.82
C ALA A 234 -13.39 6.87 -28.07
N ASP A 235 -13.86 5.63 -28.08
CA ASP A 235 -15.10 5.21 -27.45
C ASP A 235 -14.92 4.80 -25.98
N SER A 236 -13.64 4.67 -25.53
CA SER A 236 -13.30 4.24 -24.18
C SER A 236 -13.43 5.39 -23.18
N SER A 237 -14.34 5.25 -22.23
CA SER A 237 -14.49 6.15 -21.09
C SER A 237 -14.87 5.36 -19.85
N ALA A 238 -14.36 5.78 -18.68
CA ALA A 238 -14.79 5.22 -17.41
C ALA A 238 -16.29 5.50 -17.18
N SER A 239 -17.05 4.48 -16.78
CA SER A 239 -18.51 4.57 -16.62
C SER A 239 -18.99 3.69 -15.47
N GLU A 240 -20.04 4.12 -14.78
CA GLU A 240 -20.77 3.29 -13.83
C GLU A 240 -21.60 2.20 -14.53
N GLN A 241 -21.84 2.34 -15.83
CA GLN A 241 -22.59 1.37 -16.63
C GLN A 241 -21.64 0.57 -17.52
N LEU A 242 -21.83 -0.76 -17.52
CA LEU A 242 -21.10 -1.64 -18.42
C LEU A 242 -21.53 -1.44 -19.88
N PRO A 243 -20.57 -1.40 -20.82
CA PRO A 243 -20.87 -1.15 -22.23
C PRO A 243 -21.31 -2.43 -22.96
N ALA A 244 -22.55 -2.89 -22.70
CA ALA A 244 -23.08 -4.14 -23.23
C ALA A 244 -23.01 -4.20 -24.79
N GLY A 245 -23.12 -3.07 -25.47
CA GLY A 245 -22.97 -2.98 -26.93
C GLY A 245 -21.58 -3.35 -27.40
N LEU A 246 -20.53 -2.83 -26.69
CA LEU A 246 -19.14 -3.15 -26.97
C LEU A 246 -18.86 -4.64 -26.66
N PHE A 247 -19.34 -5.15 -25.55
CA PHE A 247 -19.14 -6.56 -25.16
C PHE A 247 -19.67 -7.51 -26.24
N LYS A 248 -20.86 -7.22 -26.80
CA LYS A 248 -21.42 -7.97 -27.89
C LYS A 248 -20.59 -7.83 -29.19
N GLU A 249 -20.13 -6.62 -29.50
CA GLU A 249 -19.33 -6.35 -30.71
C GLU A 249 -17.99 -7.10 -30.72
N ILE A 250 -17.29 -7.14 -29.56
CA ILE A 250 -16.01 -7.85 -29.43
C ILE A 250 -16.17 -9.36 -29.19
N GLY A 251 -17.41 -9.86 -29.03
CA GLY A 251 -17.69 -11.25 -28.76
C GLY A 251 -17.21 -11.72 -27.38
N LEU A 252 -17.33 -10.86 -26.36
CA LEU A 252 -16.91 -11.19 -25.00
C LEU A 252 -17.69 -12.39 -24.45
N ALA A 253 -17.01 -13.34 -23.83
CA ALA A 253 -17.63 -14.54 -23.28
C ALA A 253 -18.65 -14.20 -22.17
N GLU A 254 -19.77 -14.89 -22.14
CA GLU A 254 -20.89 -14.62 -21.19
C GLU A 254 -20.43 -14.72 -19.72
N GLU A 255 -19.52 -15.65 -19.41
CA GLU A 255 -18.97 -15.79 -18.06
C GLU A 255 -18.19 -14.55 -17.62
N VAL A 256 -17.43 -13.90 -18.53
CA VAL A 256 -16.68 -12.68 -18.24
C VAL A 256 -17.64 -11.52 -18.02
N VAL A 257 -18.69 -11.42 -18.82
CA VAL A 257 -19.75 -10.42 -18.64
C VAL A 257 -20.41 -10.60 -17.27
N ALA A 258 -20.74 -11.85 -16.89
CA ALA A 258 -21.37 -12.14 -15.61
C ALA A 258 -20.46 -11.78 -14.42
N ASP A 259 -19.16 -12.04 -14.49
CA ASP A 259 -18.18 -11.64 -13.47
C ASP A 259 -18.10 -10.11 -13.34
N MET A 260 -18.09 -9.39 -14.46
CA MET A 260 -18.05 -7.92 -14.47
C MET A 260 -19.35 -7.32 -13.92
N GLU A 261 -20.52 -7.91 -14.25
CA GLU A 261 -21.81 -7.51 -13.69
C GLU A 261 -21.88 -7.75 -12.18
N ALA A 262 -21.32 -8.88 -11.70
CA ALA A 262 -21.24 -9.18 -10.29
C ALA A 262 -20.40 -8.13 -9.55
N ILE A 263 -19.23 -7.76 -10.07
CA ILE A 263 -18.39 -6.68 -9.49
C ILE A 263 -19.17 -5.35 -9.52
N ALA A 264 -19.79 -4.99 -10.65
CA ALA A 264 -20.56 -3.75 -10.78
C ALA A 264 -21.73 -3.67 -9.77
N SER A 265 -22.33 -4.82 -9.40
CA SER A 265 -23.42 -4.89 -8.42
C SER A 265 -23.02 -4.41 -7.02
N LEU A 266 -21.72 -4.40 -6.71
CA LEU A 266 -21.22 -3.87 -5.44
C LEU A 266 -21.56 -2.38 -5.23
N ALA A 267 -21.78 -1.61 -6.29
CA ALA A 267 -22.11 -0.17 -6.19
C ALA A 267 -23.33 0.09 -5.28
N GLY A 268 -24.28 -0.86 -5.22
CA GLY A 268 -25.46 -0.79 -4.35
C GLY A 268 -25.22 -1.22 -2.90
N CYS A 269 -24.05 -1.75 -2.57
CA CYS A 269 -23.76 -2.29 -1.24
C CYS A 269 -23.30 -1.20 -0.26
N SER A 270 -23.66 -1.35 1.03
CA SER A 270 -23.23 -0.44 2.09
C SER A 270 -21.70 -0.36 2.24
N ALA A 271 -20.98 -1.43 1.87
CA ALA A 271 -19.52 -1.47 1.87
C ALA A 271 -18.90 -0.41 0.93
N MET A 272 -19.60 -0.07 -0.15
CA MET A 272 -19.17 0.92 -1.15
C MET A 272 -19.69 2.34 -0.87
N ALA A 273 -20.37 2.58 0.24
CA ALA A 273 -20.94 3.88 0.57
C ALA A 273 -19.88 5.00 0.48
N GLY A 274 -20.15 6.03 -0.34
CA GLY A 274 -19.23 7.15 -0.58
C GLY A 274 -18.06 6.83 -1.53
N THR A 275 -18.05 5.66 -2.18
CA THR A 275 -17.06 5.25 -3.18
C THR A 275 -17.76 5.09 -4.53
N ALA A 276 -17.26 5.74 -5.57
CA ALA A 276 -17.69 5.47 -6.92
C ALA A 276 -17.05 4.17 -7.41
N LEU A 277 -17.84 3.31 -8.04
CA LEU A 277 -17.39 2.08 -8.68
C LEU A 277 -17.64 2.21 -10.18
N VAL A 278 -16.56 2.22 -10.96
CA VAL A 278 -16.65 2.46 -12.40
C VAL A 278 -15.91 1.38 -13.17
N PHE A 279 -16.53 0.91 -14.24
CA PHE A 279 -15.82 0.15 -15.26
C PHE A 279 -14.96 1.11 -16.07
N ASP A 280 -13.68 0.81 -16.21
CA ASP A 280 -12.74 1.61 -16.97
C ASP A 280 -11.94 0.71 -17.92
N PRO A 281 -12.27 0.69 -19.21
CA PRO A 281 -11.64 -0.19 -20.19
C PRO A 281 -10.15 0.11 -20.39
N THR A 282 -9.65 1.22 -19.85
CA THR A 282 -8.27 1.65 -19.96
C THR A 282 -7.42 1.28 -18.75
N VAL A 283 -8.00 0.71 -17.69
CA VAL A 283 -7.25 0.16 -16.57
C VAL A 283 -6.50 -1.08 -17.01
N ILE A 284 -5.19 -0.96 -17.11
CA ILE A 284 -4.26 -2.02 -17.49
C ILE A 284 -3.23 -2.12 -16.36
N ARG A 285 -3.20 -3.25 -15.66
CA ARG A 285 -2.28 -3.47 -14.54
C ARG A 285 -1.61 -4.83 -14.65
N GLY A 286 -0.42 -4.94 -14.05
CA GLY A 286 0.24 -6.22 -13.85
C GLY A 286 0.39 -7.04 -15.14
N MET A 287 0.85 -6.42 -16.21
CA MET A 287 0.86 -6.94 -17.58
C MET A 287 1.49 -8.32 -17.75
N GLY A 288 2.17 -8.84 -16.74
CA GLY A 288 2.86 -10.12 -16.82
C GLY A 288 2.21 -11.25 -16.03
N TYR A 289 1.19 -11.01 -15.18
CA TYR A 289 0.68 -12.07 -14.33
C TYR A 289 -0.84 -12.07 -14.04
N TYR A 290 -1.59 -10.99 -14.31
CA TYR A 290 -3.04 -11.01 -14.12
C TYR A 290 -3.75 -11.82 -15.19
N THR A 291 -4.75 -12.62 -14.80
CA THR A 291 -5.48 -13.57 -15.63
C THR A 291 -6.99 -13.34 -15.70
N GLY A 292 -7.52 -12.41 -14.92
CA GLY A 292 -8.95 -12.13 -14.80
C GLY A 292 -9.22 -10.68 -14.39
N PRO A 293 -10.20 -10.41 -13.51
CA PRO A 293 -10.52 -9.07 -13.04
C PRO A 293 -9.31 -8.34 -12.48
N ILE A 294 -9.22 -7.05 -12.80
CA ILE A 294 -8.20 -6.11 -12.32
C ILE A 294 -8.90 -4.87 -11.78
N TYR A 295 -8.35 -4.28 -10.73
CA TYR A 295 -8.97 -3.13 -10.09
C TYR A 295 -7.95 -2.14 -9.53
N GLU A 296 -8.37 -0.89 -9.46
CA GLU A 296 -7.56 0.22 -8.98
C GLU A 296 -8.39 1.16 -8.12
N LEU A 297 -7.90 1.46 -6.91
CA LEU A 297 -8.48 2.44 -6.01
C LEU A 297 -7.71 3.75 -6.13
N GLY A 298 -8.41 4.83 -6.44
CA GLY A 298 -7.85 6.16 -6.61
C GLY A 298 -8.59 7.21 -5.79
N VAL A 299 -7.99 8.39 -5.73
CA VAL A 299 -8.57 9.62 -5.19
C VAL A 299 -8.28 10.73 -6.18
N ALA A 300 -9.30 11.49 -6.56
CA ALA A 300 -9.18 12.48 -7.64
C ALA A 300 -8.08 13.53 -7.36
N GLU A 301 -7.94 13.95 -6.09
CA GLU A 301 -6.99 14.99 -5.68
C GLU A 301 -5.52 14.57 -5.84
N LEU A 302 -5.22 13.27 -5.83
CA LEU A 302 -3.84 12.78 -5.89
C LEU A 302 -3.30 12.63 -7.31
N GLY A 303 -4.16 12.40 -8.31
CA GLY A 303 -3.75 12.11 -9.68
C GLY A 303 -3.00 10.77 -9.83
N PHE A 304 -3.05 9.89 -8.81
CA PHE A 304 -2.50 8.54 -8.84
C PHE A 304 -3.29 7.59 -7.93
N SER A 305 -3.18 6.28 -8.19
CA SER A 305 -3.88 5.26 -7.39
C SER A 305 -3.30 5.11 -5.99
N ILE A 306 -4.16 4.80 -5.03
CA ILE A 306 -3.81 4.49 -3.64
C ILE A 306 -3.87 2.99 -3.32
N GLY A 307 -4.23 2.16 -4.28
CA GLY A 307 -4.26 0.71 -4.14
C GLY A 307 -4.71 0.04 -5.43
N GLY A 308 -4.69 -1.27 -5.45
CA GLY A 308 -5.23 -2.06 -6.54
C GLY A 308 -4.70 -3.48 -6.55
N GLY A 309 -5.26 -4.28 -7.44
CA GLY A 309 -4.98 -5.70 -7.51
C GLY A 309 -5.64 -6.38 -8.69
N GLY A 310 -5.81 -7.70 -8.58
CA GLY A 310 -6.47 -8.52 -9.59
C GLY A 310 -6.22 -10.01 -9.37
N ARG A 311 -6.77 -10.84 -10.28
CA ARG A 311 -6.63 -12.29 -10.31
C ARG A 311 -5.32 -12.70 -10.99
N TYR A 312 -4.61 -13.67 -10.39
CA TYR A 312 -3.29 -14.11 -10.85
C TYR A 312 -3.12 -15.64 -10.72
N ASP A 313 -4.06 -16.42 -11.23
CA ASP A 313 -4.15 -17.88 -11.05
C ASP A 313 -2.90 -18.65 -11.49
N GLU A 314 -2.20 -18.17 -12.53
CA GLU A 314 -1.03 -18.87 -13.08
C GLU A 314 0.21 -18.76 -12.17
N MET A 315 0.29 -17.77 -11.30
CA MET A 315 1.49 -17.52 -10.49
C MET A 315 1.80 -18.67 -9.55
N LEU A 316 0.78 -19.26 -8.92
CA LEU A 316 0.98 -20.38 -7.97
C LEU A 316 1.45 -21.65 -8.67
N GLY A 317 1.02 -21.85 -9.94
CA GLY A 317 1.45 -22.96 -10.78
C GLY A 317 2.96 -23.01 -11.00
N ARG A 318 3.64 -21.87 -11.03
CA ARG A 318 5.11 -21.76 -11.14
C ARG A 318 5.85 -22.41 -9.96
N PHE A 319 5.21 -22.51 -8.80
CA PHE A 319 5.72 -23.21 -7.62
C PHE A 319 5.22 -24.65 -7.52
N GLY A 320 4.68 -25.21 -8.63
CA GLY A 320 4.22 -26.61 -8.73
C GLY A 320 2.89 -26.89 -8.02
N ARG A 321 2.14 -25.86 -7.65
CA ARG A 321 0.85 -25.98 -6.94
C ARG A 321 -0.17 -24.98 -7.53
N PRO A 322 -0.74 -25.28 -8.71
CA PRO A 322 -1.73 -24.38 -9.30
C PRO A 322 -2.96 -24.26 -8.39
N ALA A 323 -3.42 -23.02 -8.22
CA ALA A 323 -4.66 -22.69 -7.52
C ALA A 323 -5.15 -21.32 -7.99
N PRO A 324 -6.47 -21.08 -8.00
CA PRO A 324 -7.00 -19.75 -8.24
C PRO A 324 -6.54 -18.81 -7.12
N ALA A 325 -6.14 -17.61 -7.50
CA ALA A 325 -5.68 -16.60 -6.56
C ALA A 325 -5.95 -15.18 -7.06
N CYS A 326 -6.37 -14.33 -6.16
CA CYS A 326 -6.51 -12.90 -6.40
C CYS A 326 -6.08 -12.12 -5.15
N GLY A 327 -5.69 -10.86 -5.34
CA GLY A 327 -5.19 -10.03 -4.25
C GLY A 327 -5.46 -8.55 -4.44
N PHE A 328 -5.33 -7.81 -3.35
CA PHE A 328 -5.38 -6.35 -3.32
C PHE A 328 -4.25 -5.80 -2.46
N SER A 329 -3.49 -4.86 -3.02
CA SER A 329 -2.42 -4.15 -2.32
C SER A 329 -2.80 -2.70 -2.08
N LEU A 330 -2.76 -2.25 -0.82
CA LEU A 330 -2.90 -0.84 -0.47
C LEU A 330 -1.55 -0.14 -0.60
N GLY A 331 -1.55 0.98 -1.28
CA GLY A 331 -0.38 1.86 -1.42
C GLY A 331 -0.14 2.69 -0.16
N PHE A 332 0.40 2.06 0.87
CA PHE A 332 0.56 2.63 2.21
C PHE A 332 1.19 4.02 2.22
N GLU A 333 2.30 4.21 1.50
CA GLU A 333 3.00 5.50 1.45
C GLU A 333 2.16 6.60 0.77
N ARG A 334 1.34 6.22 -0.19
CA ARG A 334 0.47 7.16 -0.91
C ARG A 334 -0.73 7.58 -0.07
N ILE A 335 -1.30 6.66 0.70
CA ILE A 335 -2.35 6.95 1.68
C ILE A 335 -1.77 7.82 2.80
N SER A 336 -0.57 7.49 3.31
CA SER A 336 0.13 8.29 4.31
C SER A 336 0.38 9.73 3.82
N LEU A 337 0.80 9.89 2.56
CA LEU A 337 0.99 11.19 1.93
C LEU A 337 -0.34 11.97 1.84
N TYR A 338 -1.41 11.32 1.38
CA TYR A 338 -2.75 11.92 1.31
C TYR A 338 -3.21 12.40 2.68
N LEU A 339 -3.13 11.55 3.70
CA LEU A 339 -3.52 11.91 5.07
C LEU A 339 -2.66 13.06 5.62
N HIS A 340 -1.38 13.05 5.31
CA HIS A 340 -0.47 14.16 5.65
C HIS A 340 -0.95 15.47 5.04
N GLU A 341 -1.26 15.51 3.77
CA GLU A 341 -1.74 16.70 3.05
C GLU A 341 -3.13 17.17 3.52
N GLN A 342 -3.97 16.25 4.02
CA GLN A 342 -5.25 16.58 4.64
C GLN A 342 -5.12 17.07 6.10
N GLY A 343 -3.91 17.19 6.63
CA GLY A 343 -3.68 17.64 8.02
C GLY A 343 -4.03 16.58 9.08
N ALA A 344 -4.14 15.33 8.69
CA ALA A 344 -4.55 14.23 9.59
C ALA A 344 -3.49 13.82 10.63
N HIS A 345 -2.39 14.57 10.75
CA HIS A 345 -1.26 14.23 11.63
C HIS A 345 -1.57 14.14 13.11
N GLY A 346 -2.72 14.60 13.53
CA GLY A 346 -2.96 14.82 14.91
C GLY A 346 -4.14 14.15 15.54
N ALA A 347 -4.91 13.41 14.76
CA ALA A 347 -6.11 12.77 15.29
C ALA A 347 -5.81 11.62 16.28
N LEU A 348 -4.53 11.24 16.46
CA LEU A 348 -4.12 9.95 16.98
C LEU A 348 -3.15 9.97 18.14
N VAL A 349 -2.83 11.14 18.66
CA VAL A 349 -1.93 11.20 19.80
C VAL A 349 -2.76 10.96 21.07
N ALA A 350 -2.47 9.85 21.74
CA ALA A 350 -2.89 9.65 23.12
C ALA A 350 -2.46 10.87 23.96
N PRO A 351 -3.20 11.22 25.01
CA PRO A 351 -2.77 12.28 25.92
C PRO A 351 -1.33 12.09 26.36
N GLU A 352 -0.55 13.17 26.42
CA GLU A 352 0.86 13.12 26.76
C GLU A 352 1.19 14.01 27.98
N LEU A 353 1.95 13.45 28.90
CA LEU A 353 2.45 14.12 30.08
C LEU A 353 4.00 14.06 30.13
N HIS A 354 4.64 15.22 30.05
CA HIS A 354 6.08 15.34 30.20
C HIS A 354 6.39 15.80 31.62
N LEU A 355 6.84 14.89 32.49
CA LEU A 355 7.23 15.17 33.88
C LEU A 355 8.69 15.64 33.90
N ARG A 356 8.95 16.83 34.35
CA ARG A 356 10.30 17.39 34.50
C ARG A 356 10.65 17.46 35.98
N ILE A 357 11.83 16.97 36.31
CA ILE A 357 12.34 16.95 37.69
C ILE A 357 13.58 17.83 37.84
N ALA A 358 13.64 18.59 38.90
CA ALA A 358 14.77 19.45 39.20
C ALA A 358 15.95 18.65 39.78
N SER A 359 15.70 17.54 40.45
CA SER A 359 16.68 16.72 41.15
C SER A 359 16.40 15.24 41.01
N ALA A 360 17.44 14.42 41.01
CA ALA A 360 17.29 12.96 41.05
C ALA A 360 16.52 12.47 42.30
N ALA A 361 16.49 13.23 43.39
CA ALA A 361 15.69 12.92 44.56
C ALA A 361 14.16 12.94 44.29
N ASP A 362 13.73 13.69 43.28
CA ASP A 362 12.29 13.79 42.88
C ASP A 362 11.87 12.62 41.95
N TYR A 363 12.84 11.82 41.44
CA TYR A 363 12.57 10.76 40.46
C TYR A 363 11.57 9.70 40.93
N PRO A 364 11.64 9.16 42.17
CA PRO A 364 10.69 8.17 42.63
C PRO A 364 9.23 8.69 42.62
N ALA A 365 9.02 9.95 43.04
CA ALA A 365 7.71 10.57 43.00
C ALA A 365 7.20 10.81 41.56
N ALA A 366 8.08 11.28 40.69
CA ALA A 366 7.75 11.49 39.28
C ALA A 366 7.44 10.16 38.57
N LEU A 367 8.19 9.08 38.88
CA LEU A 367 7.92 7.76 38.35
C LEU A 367 6.52 7.26 38.77
N ALA A 368 6.17 7.38 40.03
CA ALA A 368 4.83 7.01 40.51
C ALA A 368 3.71 7.82 39.84
N MET A 369 3.95 9.11 39.54
CA MET A 369 3.03 9.94 38.75
C MET A 369 2.92 9.45 37.31
N ALA A 370 4.04 9.10 36.68
CA ALA A 370 4.06 8.54 35.33
C ALA A 370 3.31 7.21 35.26
N GLU A 371 3.49 6.32 36.21
CA GLU A 371 2.77 5.05 36.29
C GLU A 371 1.25 5.25 36.42
N ARG A 372 0.82 6.21 37.26
CA ARG A 372 -0.60 6.57 37.36
C ARG A 372 -1.16 7.15 36.05
N ALA A 373 -0.38 7.94 35.34
CA ALA A 373 -0.75 8.47 34.04
C ALA A 373 -0.90 7.34 33.00
N VAL A 374 0.06 6.43 32.93
CA VAL A 374 0.02 5.28 32.02
C VAL A 374 -1.17 4.38 32.32
N ALA A 375 -1.48 4.12 33.60
CA ALA A 375 -2.67 3.35 33.97
C ALA A 375 -4.00 3.98 33.54
N ARG A 376 -4.00 5.28 33.24
CA ARG A 376 -5.15 6.03 32.70
C ARG A 376 -5.09 6.24 31.18
N GLY A 377 -4.18 5.55 30.47
CA GLY A 377 -4.00 5.66 29.02
C GLY A 377 -3.28 6.93 28.56
N VAL A 378 -2.58 7.63 29.48
CA VAL A 378 -1.76 8.81 29.17
C VAL A 378 -0.33 8.36 28.92
N ARG A 379 0.29 8.79 27.82
CA ARG A 379 1.74 8.61 27.61
C ARG A 379 2.49 9.52 28.58
N ALA A 380 3.40 8.97 29.37
CA ALA A 380 4.14 9.75 30.33
C ALA A 380 5.65 9.54 30.16
N SER A 381 6.41 10.63 30.21
CA SER A 381 7.87 10.64 30.25
C SER A 381 8.39 11.39 31.47
N VAL A 382 9.54 10.97 32.00
CA VAL A 382 10.25 11.66 33.08
C VAL A 382 11.61 12.11 32.59
N GLU A 383 11.90 13.40 32.67
CA GLU A 383 13.18 13.99 32.25
C GLU A 383 13.77 14.97 33.27
N GLY A 384 15.08 15.10 33.26
CA GLY A 384 15.77 16.13 34.06
C GLY A 384 15.56 17.53 33.50
N ALA A 385 15.36 18.53 34.35
CA ALA A 385 15.17 19.95 33.97
C ALA A 385 16.46 20.61 33.44
N SER A 386 17.25 19.93 32.58
CA SER A 386 18.52 20.44 32.05
C SER A 386 18.33 21.57 31.02
N LYS A 387 17.20 21.64 30.33
CA LYS A 387 16.85 22.70 29.36
C LYS A 387 15.89 23.70 30.01
N LYS A 388 15.93 24.96 29.53
CA LYS A 388 14.95 25.98 29.97
C LYS A 388 13.55 25.52 29.58
N LEU A 389 12.58 25.61 30.51
CA LEU A 389 11.19 25.20 30.29
C LEU A 389 10.60 25.81 29.00
N GLY A 390 10.79 27.11 28.78
CA GLY A 390 10.28 27.78 27.58
C GLY A 390 10.82 27.22 26.25
N ALA A 391 12.01 26.64 26.25
CA ALA A 391 12.56 25.97 25.06
C ALA A 391 11.90 24.61 24.82
N VAL A 392 11.63 23.87 25.89
CA VAL A 392 10.91 22.58 25.83
C VAL A 392 9.47 22.81 25.35
N ILE A 393 8.76 23.75 25.94
CA ILE A 393 7.39 24.11 25.55
C ILE A 393 7.33 24.52 24.08
N ARG A 394 8.27 25.36 23.62
CA ARG A 394 8.33 25.78 22.22
C ARG A 394 8.54 24.59 21.30
N HIS A 395 9.50 23.74 21.60
CA HIS A 395 9.80 22.55 20.81
C HIS A 395 8.58 21.60 20.70
N LEU A 396 7.93 21.31 21.82
CA LEU A 396 6.73 20.48 21.84
C LEU A 396 5.57 21.11 21.06
N ARG A 397 5.40 22.45 21.13
CA ARG A 397 4.39 23.17 20.32
C ARG A 397 4.70 23.13 18.83
N GLU A 398 5.96 23.29 18.44
CA GLU A 398 6.41 23.22 17.04
C GLU A 398 6.25 21.77 16.51
N GLU A 399 6.63 20.78 17.28
CA GLU A 399 6.47 19.36 16.94
C GLU A 399 5.00 18.96 16.76
N ARG A 400 4.09 19.62 17.50
CA ARG A 400 2.64 19.36 17.49
C ARG A 400 1.83 20.37 16.66
N ALA A 401 2.45 21.35 16.01
CA ALA A 401 1.77 22.41 15.28
C ALA A 401 0.90 21.94 14.10
N GLY A 402 1.08 20.72 13.63
CA GLY A 402 0.22 20.06 12.62
C GLY A 402 -0.78 19.07 13.20
N VAL A 403 -0.82 18.92 14.53
CA VAL A 403 -1.68 17.95 15.22
C VAL A 403 -3.07 18.53 15.37
N VAL A 404 -4.03 18.08 14.58
CA VAL A 404 -5.45 18.34 14.84
C VAL A 404 -5.80 17.59 16.13
N ALA A 405 -6.02 18.32 17.22
CA ALA A 405 -6.36 17.72 18.50
C ALA A 405 -7.63 16.87 18.37
N ALA A 406 -7.52 15.58 18.59
CA ALA A 406 -8.69 14.75 18.84
C ALA A 406 -9.38 15.31 20.09
N PRO A 407 -10.72 15.23 20.20
CA PRO A 407 -11.47 15.83 21.33
C PRO A 407 -11.03 15.37 22.73
N ARG A 408 -10.17 14.35 22.82
CA ARG A 408 -9.63 13.78 24.06
C ARG A 408 -8.09 13.80 24.14
N SER A 409 -7.39 14.36 23.17
CA SER A 409 -5.92 14.48 23.22
C SER A 409 -5.52 15.80 23.87
N TRP A 410 -4.55 15.74 24.77
CA TRP A 410 -3.92 16.89 25.40
C TRP A 410 -2.44 16.64 25.61
N VAL A 411 -1.66 17.69 25.67
CA VAL A 411 -0.24 17.64 25.98
C VAL A 411 0.05 18.61 27.11
N ALA A 412 0.65 18.13 28.17
CA ALA A 412 1.05 18.94 29.32
C ALA A 412 2.49 18.69 29.71
N VAL A 413 3.15 19.73 30.18
CA VAL A 413 4.44 19.64 30.86
C VAL A 413 4.20 19.89 32.36
N ALA A 414 4.62 18.97 33.19
CA ALA A 414 4.54 19.11 34.63
C ALA A 414 5.94 19.20 35.24
N GLU A 415 6.26 20.26 35.97
CA GLU A 415 7.52 20.41 36.69
C GLU A 415 7.34 20.00 38.14
N LEU A 416 8.12 19.00 38.59
CA LEU A 416 8.19 18.59 39.97
C LEU A 416 9.48 19.09 40.61
N SER A 417 9.34 19.90 41.66
CA SER A 417 10.48 20.44 42.42
C SER A 417 10.14 20.46 43.88
N LYS A 418 10.91 19.77 44.71
CA LYS A 418 10.76 19.68 46.18
C LYS A 418 9.31 19.30 46.63
N GLY A 419 8.69 18.42 45.85
CA GLY A 419 7.32 17.94 46.09
C GLY A 419 6.19 18.85 45.59
N GLU A 420 6.51 20.02 45.02
CA GLU A 420 5.53 20.89 44.39
C GLU A 420 5.43 20.57 42.89
N LEU A 421 4.20 20.41 42.38
CA LEU A 421 3.90 20.12 40.98
C LEU A 421 3.29 21.36 40.30
N THR A 422 3.94 21.85 39.24
CA THR A 422 3.44 22.93 38.38
C THR A 422 3.11 22.36 37.00
N ILE A 423 1.88 22.56 36.54
CA ILE A 423 1.39 22.03 35.25
C ILE A 423 1.26 23.14 34.23
N HIS A 424 1.83 22.91 33.03
CA HIS A 424 1.75 23.79 31.88
C HIS A 424 0.97 23.09 30.76
N ASP A 425 -0.24 23.54 30.53
CA ASP A 425 -1.08 23.05 29.41
C ASP A 425 -0.58 23.62 28.09
N LEU A 426 -0.30 22.74 27.12
CA LEU A 426 0.16 23.14 25.79
C LEU A 426 -0.96 23.21 24.75
N THR A 427 -2.08 22.55 24.99
CA THR A 427 -3.18 22.38 24.02
C THR A 427 -4.44 23.16 24.40
N GLY A 428 -4.56 23.64 25.64
CA GLY A 428 -5.76 24.29 26.14
C GLY A 428 -6.89 23.30 26.56
N ASN A 429 -6.63 22.02 26.46
CA ASN A 429 -7.60 20.93 26.69
C ASN A 429 -7.19 19.98 27.83
N THR A 430 -6.13 20.30 28.57
CA THR A 430 -5.65 19.46 29.65
C THR A 430 -6.70 19.38 30.75
N PRO A 431 -7.17 18.20 31.14
CA PRO A 431 -8.10 18.04 32.26
C PRO A 431 -7.42 18.39 33.59
N ASP A 432 -8.20 18.40 34.66
CA ASP A 432 -7.63 18.44 36.01
C ASP A 432 -6.72 17.23 36.26
N LEU A 433 -5.46 17.46 36.53
CA LEU A 433 -4.43 16.46 36.79
C LEU A 433 -4.15 16.26 38.30
N GLY A 434 -5.02 16.71 39.19
CA GLY A 434 -4.87 16.55 40.63
C GLY A 434 -4.62 15.11 41.06
N TRP A 435 -5.18 14.13 40.31
CA TRP A 435 -4.94 12.70 40.51
C TRP A 435 -3.48 12.25 40.38
N LEU A 436 -2.61 13.07 39.81
CA LEU A 436 -1.17 12.76 39.76
C LEU A 436 -0.52 12.73 41.13
N GLN A 437 -1.09 13.47 42.11
CA GLN A 437 -0.59 13.57 43.48
C GLN A 437 -1.34 12.66 44.47
N GLU A 438 -2.37 11.93 44.00
CA GLU A 438 -3.07 10.96 44.83
C GLU A 438 -2.12 9.83 45.22
N SER A 439 -2.17 9.42 46.51
CA SER A 439 -1.29 8.39 47.10
C SER A 439 -1.75 6.97 46.76
#